data_a98717c27511a238890122292659e596
#
_entry.id   a98717c27511a238890122292659e596
#
_cell.length_a   1.000
_cell.length_b   1.000
_cell.length_c   1.000
_cell.angle_alpha   90.00
_cell.angle_beta   90.00
_cell.angle_gamma   90.00
#
_symmetry.space_group_name_H-M   'P 1'
#
loop_
_entity.id
_entity.type
_entity.pdbx_description
1 polymer ?
#
loop_
_entity_poly.entity_id
_entity_poly.type
_entity_poly.pdbx_seq_one_letter_code
_entity_poly.pdbx_strand_id
1 'polypeptide(L)'
;MASSWTGERVRLRAIEPDDWAAFTHFADDDGRPGSRPALPRSAESYRAWAKEQAVAKGDGDRFRLAVETTARGELVGTVGSHRTGSRSGWFEFDVTIGADHRRKGYATEAVVLLLRFMFAERRYHKCLAVVLAHNEASLALFGRLGFTEEGRLREHVFLAGRHHDLVMMGMLADEFDRRHTISAP
;
A
#
# COMPACT_ATOMS: atom_id res chain seq x y z
N MET A 1 -1.06 -8.01 -24.97
CA MET A 1 -0.46 -6.95 -24.12
C MET A 1 -0.44 -7.46 -22.68
N ALA A 2 0.70 -7.36 -22.00
CA ALA A 2 0.77 -7.72 -20.58
C ALA A 2 -0.11 -6.73 -19.77
N SER A 3 -0.84 -7.24 -18.78
CA SER A 3 -1.68 -6.40 -17.92
C SER A 3 -0.79 -5.44 -17.11
N SER A 4 -1.15 -4.16 -17.06
CA SER A 4 -0.49 -3.15 -16.23
C SER A 4 -0.53 -3.46 -14.72
N TRP A 5 -1.36 -4.43 -14.34
CA TRP A 5 -1.58 -4.86 -12.96
C TRP A 5 -0.85 -6.16 -12.59
N THR A 6 -0.03 -6.71 -13.51
CA THR A 6 0.67 -7.98 -13.30
C THR A 6 2.17 -7.77 -13.40
N GLY A 7 2.88 -8.14 -12.33
CA GLY A 7 4.33 -8.19 -12.24
C GLY A 7 4.85 -9.63 -12.35
N GLU A 8 6.10 -9.84 -11.98
CA GLU A 8 6.72 -11.18 -11.97
C GLU A 8 6.21 -12.04 -10.82
N ARG A 9 6.05 -11.45 -9.64
CA ARG A 9 5.74 -12.14 -8.37
C ARG A 9 4.32 -11.94 -7.93
N VAL A 10 3.74 -10.77 -8.20
CA VAL A 10 2.39 -10.43 -7.78
C VAL A 10 1.58 -9.82 -8.91
N ARG A 11 0.27 -9.97 -8.78
CA ARG A 11 -0.73 -9.19 -9.52
C ARG A 11 -1.59 -8.40 -8.54
N LEU A 12 -2.04 -7.24 -8.98
CA LEU A 12 -3.04 -6.44 -8.28
C LEU A 12 -4.41 -6.71 -8.91
N ARG A 13 -5.38 -7.06 -8.09
CA ARG A 13 -6.76 -7.31 -8.52
C ARG A 13 -7.79 -6.68 -7.58
N ALA A 14 -9.02 -6.62 -8.00
CA ALA A 14 -10.12 -6.24 -7.12
C ALA A 14 -10.17 -7.19 -5.90
N ILE A 15 -10.65 -6.66 -4.78
CA ILE A 15 -10.97 -7.46 -3.61
C ILE A 15 -12.28 -8.18 -3.89
N GLU A 16 -12.30 -9.48 -3.66
CA GLU A 16 -13.49 -10.32 -3.80
C GLU A 16 -14.15 -10.57 -2.43
N PRO A 17 -15.46 -10.85 -2.38
CA PRO A 17 -16.15 -11.11 -1.13
C PRO A 17 -15.52 -12.23 -0.30
N ASP A 18 -14.98 -13.25 -0.94
CA ASP A 18 -14.40 -14.43 -0.28
C ASP A 18 -12.99 -14.17 0.28
N ASP A 19 -12.37 -13.06 -0.04
CA ASP A 19 -11.06 -12.66 0.50
C ASP A 19 -11.08 -12.36 2.02
N TRP A 20 -12.25 -12.24 2.63
CA TRP A 20 -12.41 -11.84 4.02
C TRP A 20 -11.59 -12.69 5.00
N ALA A 21 -11.45 -13.99 4.75
CA ALA A 21 -10.72 -14.90 5.64
C ALA A 21 -9.22 -14.55 5.71
N ALA A 22 -8.61 -14.19 4.59
CA ALA A 22 -7.22 -13.74 4.55
C ALA A 22 -7.03 -12.40 5.29
N PHE A 23 -8.02 -11.51 5.21
CA PHE A 23 -7.95 -10.23 5.94
C PHE A 23 -8.07 -10.38 7.45
N THR A 24 -8.81 -11.37 7.97
CA THR A 24 -8.78 -11.68 9.40
C THR A 24 -7.39 -12.09 9.84
N HIS A 25 -6.77 -12.99 9.09
CA HIS A 25 -5.40 -13.45 9.37
C HIS A 25 -4.37 -12.31 9.31
N PHE A 26 -4.50 -11.37 8.36
CA PHE A 26 -3.60 -10.20 8.30
C PHE A 26 -3.80 -9.21 9.45
N ALA A 27 -5.00 -9.17 10.03
CA ALA A 27 -5.32 -8.29 11.15
C ALA A 27 -4.84 -8.83 12.50
N ASP A 28 -4.75 -10.15 12.64
CA ASP A 28 -4.27 -10.82 13.86
C ASP A 28 -2.76 -10.63 14.07
N ASP A 29 -2.07 -9.95 13.15
CA ASP A 29 -0.66 -9.62 13.24
C ASP A 29 -0.41 -8.38 14.13
N ASP A 30 -0.62 -8.54 15.43
CA ASP A 30 -0.39 -7.49 16.44
C ASP A 30 1.09 -7.08 16.57
N GLY A 31 2.01 -7.89 16.04
CA GLY A 31 3.45 -7.63 16.07
C GLY A 31 3.96 -6.77 14.92
N ARG A 32 3.09 -6.26 14.05
CA ARG A 32 3.51 -5.46 12.89
C ARG A 32 4.05 -4.09 13.34
N PRO A 33 5.35 -3.80 13.11
CA PRO A 33 5.89 -2.48 13.41
C PRO A 33 5.09 -1.38 12.72
N GLY A 34 4.66 -0.38 13.47
CA GLY A 34 3.87 0.72 12.95
C GLY A 34 2.37 0.44 12.79
N SER A 35 1.90 -0.73 13.17
CA SER A 35 0.48 -1.01 13.31
C SER A 35 -0.07 -0.28 14.53
N ARG A 36 -1.18 0.43 14.36
CA ARG A 36 -1.95 0.88 15.53
C ARG A 36 -2.77 -0.32 16.02
N PRO A 37 -2.81 -0.57 17.33
CA PRO A 37 -3.76 -1.56 17.85
C PRO A 37 -5.16 -1.21 17.36
N ALA A 38 -5.77 -2.11 16.63
CA ALA A 38 -7.15 -1.97 16.19
C ALA A 38 -8.07 -2.66 17.21
N LEU A 39 -9.29 -2.17 17.33
CA LEU A 39 -10.30 -2.92 18.08
C LEU A 39 -10.52 -4.28 17.41
N PRO A 40 -10.65 -5.36 18.19
CA PRO A 40 -11.01 -6.67 17.65
C PRO A 40 -12.27 -6.57 16.80
N ARG A 41 -12.25 -7.20 15.64
CA ARG A 41 -13.37 -7.22 14.71
C ARG A 41 -13.87 -8.65 14.54
N SER A 42 -15.20 -8.81 14.43
CA SER A 42 -15.78 -10.12 14.16
C SER A 42 -15.53 -10.57 12.72
N ALA A 43 -15.59 -11.87 12.47
CA ALA A 43 -15.56 -12.41 11.12
C ALA A 43 -16.63 -11.79 10.20
N GLU A 44 -17.82 -11.50 10.75
CA GLU A 44 -18.88 -10.84 9.99
C GLU A 44 -18.52 -9.41 9.60
N SER A 45 -17.81 -8.69 10.44
CA SER A 45 -17.29 -7.36 10.10
C SER A 45 -16.29 -7.40 8.93
N TYR A 46 -15.45 -8.44 8.86
CA TYR A 46 -14.55 -8.64 7.72
C TYR A 46 -15.29 -9.06 6.45
N ARG A 47 -16.31 -9.91 6.55
CA ARG A 47 -17.18 -10.27 5.43
C ARG A 47 -17.91 -9.05 4.86
N ALA A 48 -18.51 -8.24 5.72
CA ALA A 48 -19.19 -7.02 5.32
C ALA A 48 -18.22 -6.05 4.62
N TRP A 49 -17.03 -5.86 5.21
CA TRP A 49 -15.99 -5.00 4.62
C TRP A 49 -15.53 -5.52 3.26
N ALA A 50 -15.26 -6.82 3.09
CA ALA A 50 -14.83 -7.38 1.81
C ALA A 50 -15.93 -7.22 0.72
N LYS A 51 -17.20 -7.44 1.08
CA LYS A 51 -18.34 -7.18 0.18
C LYS A 51 -18.44 -5.71 -0.22
N GLU A 52 -18.22 -4.78 0.72
CA GLU A 52 -18.20 -3.35 0.44
C GLU A 52 -17.07 -3.00 -0.54
N GLN A 53 -15.85 -3.52 -0.30
CA GLN A 53 -14.72 -3.28 -1.20
C GLN A 53 -14.95 -3.87 -2.60
N ALA A 54 -15.58 -5.04 -2.70
CA ALA A 54 -15.85 -5.71 -3.98
C ALA A 54 -16.79 -4.91 -4.89
N VAL A 55 -17.70 -4.11 -4.33
CA VAL A 55 -18.65 -3.26 -5.07
C VAL A 55 -18.25 -1.78 -5.05
N ALA A 56 -17.16 -1.43 -4.36
CA ALA A 56 -16.72 -0.05 -4.28
C ALA A 56 -16.36 0.47 -5.67
N LYS A 57 -17.11 1.44 -6.13
CA LYS A 57 -16.72 2.26 -7.28
C LYS A 57 -15.65 3.21 -6.74
N GLY A 58 -14.42 3.11 -7.25
CA GLY A 58 -13.34 4.03 -6.84
C GLY A 58 -13.84 5.47 -6.88
N ASP A 59 -13.92 6.10 -5.71
CA ASP A 59 -14.31 7.50 -5.60
C ASP A 59 -13.07 8.37 -5.89
N GLY A 60 -13.07 8.91 -7.07
CA GLY A 60 -11.89 9.60 -7.60
C GLY A 60 -10.70 8.70 -7.59
N ASP A 61 -9.58 8.78 -7.32
CA ASP A 61 -8.47 7.84 -7.33
C ASP A 61 -8.21 7.20 -5.95
N ARG A 62 -9.26 7.07 -5.13
CA ARG A 62 -9.21 6.33 -3.87
C ARG A 62 -9.74 4.93 -4.09
N PHE A 63 -8.89 3.95 -3.92
CA PHE A 63 -9.22 2.53 -4.11
C PHE A 63 -8.26 1.63 -3.34
N ARG A 64 -8.66 0.39 -3.13
CA ARG A 64 -7.84 -0.67 -2.54
C ARG A 64 -7.87 -1.91 -3.41
N LEU A 65 -6.71 -2.51 -3.61
CA LEU A 65 -6.52 -3.72 -4.40
C LEU A 65 -5.95 -4.83 -3.53
N ALA A 66 -6.30 -6.05 -3.86
CA ALA A 66 -5.69 -7.25 -3.35
C ALA A 66 -4.33 -7.46 -4.04
N VAL A 67 -3.34 -7.86 -3.25
CA VAL A 67 -2.02 -8.31 -3.74
C VAL A 67 -2.03 -9.83 -3.73
N GLU A 68 -1.98 -10.43 -4.91
CA GLU A 68 -2.05 -11.87 -5.10
C GLU A 68 -0.78 -12.38 -5.79
N THR A 69 -0.26 -13.54 -5.37
CA THR A 69 0.93 -14.12 -5.99
C THR A 69 0.60 -14.66 -7.39
N THR A 70 1.45 -14.37 -8.37
CA THR A 70 1.32 -14.90 -9.75
C THR A 70 1.49 -16.41 -9.80
N ALA A 71 2.33 -16.98 -8.93
CA ALA A 71 2.67 -18.40 -8.96
C ALA A 71 1.54 -19.33 -8.45
N ARG A 72 0.74 -18.88 -7.46
CA ARG A 72 -0.25 -19.73 -6.79
C ARG A 72 -1.65 -19.12 -6.68
N GLY A 73 -1.83 -17.86 -7.06
CA GLY A 73 -3.09 -17.17 -6.84
C GLY A 73 -3.40 -16.92 -5.35
N GLU A 74 -2.36 -16.85 -4.51
CA GLU A 74 -2.50 -16.69 -3.08
C GLU A 74 -2.59 -15.20 -2.71
N LEU A 75 -3.61 -14.82 -1.96
CA LEU A 75 -3.75 -13.46 -1.44
C LEU A 75 -2.74 -13.24 -0.32
N VAL A 76 -1.84 -12.28 -0.50
CA VAL A 76 -0.72 -12.01 0.42
C VAL A 76 -0.76 -10.63 1.06
N GLY A 77 -1.66 -9.77 0.63
CA GLY A 77 -1.76 -8.43 1.17
C GLY A 77 -2.72 -7.51 0.43
N THR A 78 -2.61 -6.23 0.72
CA THR A 78 -3.34 -5.16 0.02
C THR A 78 -2.43 -3.98 -0.28
N VAL A 79 -2.79 -3.22 -1.30
CA VAL A 79 -2.21 -1.91 -1.62
C VAL A 79 -3.32 -0.99 -2.11
N GLY A 80 -3.23 0.30 -1.81
CA GLY A 80 -4.27 1.21 -2.29
C GLY A 80 -3.95 2.68 -2.05
N SER A 81 -4.58 3.55 -2.83
CA SER A 81 -4.59 4.99 -2.63
C SER A 81 -5.75 5.36 -1.71
N HIS A 82 -5.49 6.13 -0.67
CA HIS A 82 -6.50 6.47 0.33
C HIS A 82 -6.70 7.99 0.52
N ARG A 83 -5.75 8.80 0.08
CA ARG A 83 -5.88 10.27 0.06
C ARG A 83 -5.34 10.81 -1.25
N THR A 84 -6.08 11.73 -1.84
CA THR A 84 -5.69 12.37 -3.09
C THR A 84 -5.94 13.85 -3.04
N GLY A 85 -5.00 14.63 -3.58
CA GLY A 85 -5.16 16.03 -3.89
C GLY A 85 -5.12 16.20 -5.40
N SER A 86 -6.17 15.81 -6.08
CA SER A 86 -6.23 15.76 -7.55
C SER A 86 -5.90 17.09 -8.22
N ARG A 87 -6.33 18.21 -7.62
CA ARG A 87 -6.01 19.56 -8.12
C ARG A 87 -4.52 19.87 -8.07
N SER A 88 -3.80 19.36 -7.05
CA SER A 88 -2.36 19.60 -6.83
C SER A 88 -1.52 18.44 -7.34
N GLY A 89 -2.13 17.37 -7.84
CA GLY A 89 -1.45 16.23 -8.44
C GLY A 89 -0.69 15.35 -7.45
N TRP A 90 -1.16 15.20 -6.21
CA TRP A 90 -0.53 14.29 -5.25
C TRP A 90 -1.49 13.23 -4.74
N PHE A 91 -0.95 12.07 -4.34
CA PHE A 91 -1.69 11.01 -3.65
C PHE A 91 -0.87 10.40 -2.53
N GLU A 92 -1.56 9.78 -1.59
CA GLU A 92 -1.01 9.02 -0.47
C GLU A 92 -1.54 7.60 -0.53
N PHE A 93 -0.68 6.63 -0.25
CA PHE A 93 -1.01 5.22 -0.35
C PHE A 93 -0.63 4.45 0.91
N ASP A 94 -1.17 3.25 1.04
CA ASP A 94 -0.72 2.27 2.01
C ASP A 94 -0.50 0.91 1.34
N VAL A 95 0.38 0.11 1.93
CA VAL A 95 0.64 -1.27 1.56
C VAL A 95 0.72 -2.14 2.80
N THR A 96 0.07 -3.26 2.76
CA THR A 96 0.11 -4.26 3.84
C THR A 96 0.41 -5.63 3.24
N ILE A 97 1.39 -6.34 3.79
CA ILE A 97 1.68 -7.74 3.48
C ILE A 97 1.56 -8.55 4.78
N GLY A 98 0.81 -9.63 4.73
CA GLY A 98 0.65 -10.56 5.84
C GLY A 98 1.99 -11.08 6.37
N ALA A 99 2.05 -11.39 7.67
CA ALA A 99 3.30 -11.75 8.36
C ALA A 99 4.07 -12.86 7.64
N ASP A 100 3.38 -13.94 7.27
CA ASP A 100 3.96 -15.13 6.65
C ASP A 100 4.47 -14.90 5.22
N HIS A 101 4.08 -13.75 4.63
CA HIS A 101 4.39 -13.40 3.25
C HIS A 101 5.43 -12.29 3.12
N ARG A 102 5.96 -11.77 4.24
CA ARG A 102 6.96 -10.69 4.24
C ARG A 102 8.32 -11.15 3.72
N ARG A 103 9.15 -10.17 3.38
CA ARG A 103 10.56 -10.35 2.94
C ARG A 103 10.72 -11.17 1.66
N LYS A 104 9.65 -11.33 0.87
CA LYS A 104 9.62 -12.04 -0.42
C LYS A 104 9.57 -11.09 -1.64
N GLY A 105 9.68 -9.78 -1.41
CA GLY A 105 9.62 -8.75 -2.47
C GLY A 105 8.21 -8.31 -2.88
N TYR A 106 7.17 -8.89 -2.33
CA TYR A 106 5.77 -8.62 -2.73
C TYR A 106 5.35 -7.16 -2.53
N ALA A 107 5.72 -6.56 -1.39
CA ALA A 107 5.42 -5.14 -1.14
C ALA A 107 6.10 -4.22 -2.17
N THR A 108 7.37 -4.48 -2.48
CA THR A 108 8.14 -3.71 -3.46
C THR A 108 7.44 -3.69 -4.81
N GLU A 109 7.11 -4.88 -5.32
CA GLU A 109 6.49 -4.99 -6.64
C GLU A 109 5.06 -4.44 -6.65
N ALA A 110 4.25 -4.69 -5.61
CA ALA A 110 2.91 -4.14 -5.49
C ALA A 110 2.91 -2.61 -5.51
N VAL A 111 3.85 -1.97 -4.80
CA VAL A 111 4.00 -0.51 -4.81
C VAL A 111 4.43 -0.01 -6.19
N VAL A 112 5.38 -0.66 -6.84
CA VAL A 112 5.81 -0.27 -8.21
C VAL A 112 4.65 -0.34 -9.21
N LEU A 113 3.81 -1.37 -9.16
CA LEU A 113 2.62 -1.49 -10.02
C LEU A 113 1.62 -0.36 -9.74
N LEU A 114 1.35 -0.06 -8.47
CA LEU A 114 0.49 1.06 -8.09
C LEU A 114 1.03 2.40 -8.59
N LEU A 115 2.32 2.69 -8.33
CA LEU A 115 2.96 3.94 -8.72
C LEU A 115 2.94 4.12 -10.24
N ARG A 116 3.24 3.05 -11.00
CA ARG A 116 3.16 3.08 -12.46
C ARG A 116 1.78 3.51 -12.94
N PHE A 117 0.72 2.92 -12.42
CA PHE A 117 -0.65 3.29 -12.75
C PHE A 117 -0.96 4.75 -12.37
N MET A 118 -0.61 5.15 -11.16
CA MET A 118 -0.95 6.49 -10.66
C MET A 118 -0.18 7.60 -11.42
N PHE A 119 1.08 7.37 -11.76
CA PHE A 119 1.88 8.35 -12.47
C PHE A 119 1.58 8.36 -13.98
N ALA A 120 1.56 7.20 -14.65
CA ALA A 120 1.40 7.13 -16.08
C ALA A 120 -0.05 7.32 -16.54
N GLU A 121 -1.01 6.64 -15.89
CA GLU A 121 -2.40 6.63 -16.33
C GLU A 121 -3.24 7.73 -15.67
N ARG A 122 -3.03 7.96 -14.37
CA ARG A 122 -3.78 8.97 -13.60
C ARG A 122 -3.09 10.33 -13.56
N ARG A 123 -1.84 10.43 -14.08
CA ARG A 123 -1.07 11.67 -14.24
C ARG A 123 -0.81 12.43 -12.93
N TYR A 124 -0.69 11.71 -11.83
CA TYR A 124 -0.24 12.32 -10.59
C TYR A 124 1.21 12.75 -10.73
N HIS A 125 1.56 13.85 -10.07
CA HIS A 125 2.91 14.40 -10.06
C HIS A 125 3.75 13.89 -8.90
N LYS A 126 3.09 13.57 -7.77
CA LYS A 126 3.77 13.24 -6.51
C LYS A 126 3.04 12.15 -5.74
N CYS A 127 3.81 11.23 -5.19
CA CYS A 127 3.35 10.23 -4.23
C CYS A 127 3.90 10.53 -2.84
N LEU A 128 3.07 10.35 -1.81
CA LEU A 128 3.43 10.47 -0.40
C LEU A 128 3.25 9.14 0.31
N ALA A 129 4.18 8.84 1.22
CA ALA A 129 4.08 7.76 2.19
C ALA A 129 4.36 8.33 3.58
N VAL A 130 3.48 8.05 4.55
CA VAL A 130 3.64 8.49 5.93
C VAL A 130 3.95 7.28 6.80
N VAL A 131 5.08 7.30 7.49
CA VAL A 131 5.64 6.15 8.19
C VAL A 131 5.97 6.51 9.63
N LEU A 132 5.62 5.62 10.58
CA LEU A 132 6.11 5.76 11.96
C LEU A 132 7.64 5.69 11.99
N ALA A 133 8.29 6.61 12.68
CA ALA A 133 9.75 6.74 12.67
C ALA A 133 10.50 5.48 13.13
N HIS A 134 9.87 4.64 13.94
CA HIS A 134 10.44 3.36 14.39
C HIS A 134 10.10 2.17 13.47
N ASN A 135 9.35 2.39 12.38
CA ASN A 135 9.07 1.35 11.39
C ASN A 135 10.20 1.28 10.35
N GLU A 136 11.37 0.80 10.80
CA GLU A 136 12.58 0.69 9.98
C GLU A 136 12.36 -0.11 8.70
N ALA A 137 11.49 -1.13 8.76
CA ALA A 137 11.20 -1.99 7.60
C ALA A 137 10.52 -1.20 6.47
N SER A 138 9.54 -0.34 6.80
CA SER A 138 8.86 0.51 5.83
C SER A 138 9.77 1.63 5.34
N LEU A 139 10.54 2.27 6.22
CA LEU A 139 11.52 3.30 5.85
C LEU A 139 12.54 2.72 4.86
N ALA A 140 13.08 1.53 5.15
CA ALA A 140 14.02 0.85 4.27
C ALA A 140 13.37 0.42 2.93
N LEU A 141 12.10 -0.01 2.94
CA LEU A 141 11.35 -0.32 1.73
C LEU A 141 11.24 0.90 0.83
N PHE A 142 10.75 2.02 1.37
CA PHE A 142 10.53 3.23 0.59
C PHE A 142 11.85 3.87 0.14
N GLY A 143 12.89 3.86 0.97
CA GLY A 143 14.23 4.30 0.56
C GLY A 143 14.77 3.49 -0.63
N ARG A 144 14.63 2.16 -0.62
CA ARG A 144 15.01 1.30 -1.75
C ARG A 144 14.20 1.59 -3.01
N LEU A 145 12.91 1.92 -2.87
CA LEU A 145 12.06 2.33 -3.99
C LEU A 145 12.43 3.70 -4.55
N GLY A 146 13.17 4.51 -3.80
CA GLY A 146 13.63 5.85 -4.23
C GLY A 146 12.85 7.01 -3.61
N PHE A 147 12.03 6.75 -2.60
CA PHE A 147 11.42 7.82 -1.82
C PHE A 147 12.47 8.57 -1.00
N THR A 148 12.29 9.88 -0.90
CA THR A 148 13.11 10.79 -0.10
C THR A 148 12.35 11.26 1.14
N GLU A 149 13.00 11.37 2.29
CA GLU A 149 12.42 12.00 3.48
C GLU A 149 12.23 13.50 3.20
N GLU A 150 11.00 13.99 3.31
CA GLU A 150 10.64 15.39 3.08
C GLU A 150 10.36 16.14 4.37
N GLY A 151 10.17 15.42 5.45
CA GLY A 151 9.93 16.03 6.75
C GLY A 151 9.60 15.03 7.84
N ARG A 152 9.56 15.55 9.07
CA ARG A 152 9.27 14.77 10.27
C ARG A 152 8.30 15.54 11.16
N LEU A 153 7.19 14.91 11.49
CA LEU A 153 6.22 15.41 12.43
C LEU A 153 6.54 14.83 13.81
N ARG A 154 7.08 15.67 14.68
CA ARG A 154 7.50 15.23 16.01
C ARG A 154 6.29 14.90 16.87
N GLU A 155 6.36 13.80 17.62
CA GLU A 155 5.36 13.39 18.63
C GLU A 155 3.92 13.41 18.12
N HIS A 156 3.70 13.09 16.84
CA HIS A 156 2.44 13.28 16.14
C HIS A 156 1.42 12.17 16.42
N VAL A 157 1.87 10.97 16.74
CA VAL A 157 1.02 9.80 16.95
C VAL A 157 1.20 9.23 18.34
N PHE A 158 0.11 9.09 19.10
CA PHE A 158 0.09 8.36 20.35
C PHE A 158 -0.12 6.87 20.09
N LEU A 159 0.82 6.03 20.52
CA LEU A 159 0.80 4.59 20.35
C LEU A 159 1.54 3.91 21.49
N ALA A 160 0.99 2.81 22.02
CA ALA A 160 1.61 2.04 23.10
C ALA A 160 2.06 2.90 24.30
N GLY A 161 1.21 3.84 24.73
CA GLY A 161 1.43 4.67 25.91
C GLY A 161 2.37 5.85 25.74
N ARG A 162 2.86 6.15 24.54
CA ARG A 162 3.76 7.28 24.27
C ARG A 162 3.52 7.92 22.89
N HIS A 163 4.03 9.11 22.72
CA HIS A 163 4.02 9.77 21.41
C HIS A 163 5.21 9.31 20.54
N HIS A 164 4.96 9.29 19.25
CA HIS A 164 5.93 8.89 18.23
C HIS A 164 5.96 9.87 17.07
N ASP A 165 7.13 10.02 16.46
CA ASP A 165 7.29 10.81 15.25
C ASP A 165 6.71 10.08 14.04
N LEU A 166 6.22 10.87 13.07
CA LEU A 166 5.96 10.40 11.70
C LEU A 166 7.00 10.97 10.75
N VAL A 167 7.48 10.13 9.87
CA VAL A 167 8.34 10.51 8.75
C VAL A 167 7.49 10.63 7.49
N MET A 168 7.56 11.76 6.83
CA MET A 168 6.93 12.01 5.53
C MET A 168 7.95 11.70 4.44
N MET A 169 7.64 10.74 3.61
CA MET A 169 8.48 10.36 2.47
C MET A 169 7.74 10.66 1.17
N GLY A 170 8.43 11.25 0.22
CA GLY A 170 7.86 11.63 -1.07
C GLY A 170 8.63 11.03 -2.24
N MET A 171 7.95 10.90 -3.38
CA MET A 171 8.51 10.53 -4.67
C MET A 171 7.80 11.32 -5.77
N LEU A 172 8.57 11.97 -6.64
CA LEU A 172 8.05 12.63 -7.82
C LEU A 172 7.94 11.64 -9.00
N ALA A 173 7.02 11.90 -9.93
CA ALA A 173 6.84 11.08 -11.12
C ALA A 173 8.15 10.91 -11.91
N ASP A 174 8.89 12.01 -12.12
CA ASP A 174 10.16 11.99 -12.83
C ASP A 174 11.26 11.17 -12.11
N GLU A 175 11.23 11.11 -10.79
CA GLU A 175 12.15 10.28 -9.99
C GLU A 175 11.81 8.80 -10.15
N PHE A 176 10.51 8.48 -10.17
CA PHE A 176 10.03 7.14 -10.46
C PHE A 176 10.45 6.67 -11.84
N ASP A 177 10.24 7.48 -12.89
CA ASP A 177 10.57 7.14 -14.27
C ASP A 177 12.06 6.89 -14.46
N ARG A 178 12.92 7.71 -13.87
CA ARG A 178 14.38 7.51 -13.93
C ARG A 178 14.84 6.21 -13.27
N ARG A 179 14.14 5.73 -12.26
CA ARG A 179 14.53 4.55 -11.46
C ARG A 179 13.89 3.26 -11.94
N HIS A 180 12.67 3.35 -12.44
CA HIS A 180 11.85 2.22 -12.82
C HIS A 180 11.50 2.25 -14.31
N THR A 181 12.49 2.52 -15.16
CA THR A 181 12.34 2.70 -16.62
C THR A 181 11.07 2.03 -17.15
N ILE A 182 10.07 2.84 -17.47
CA ILE A 182 8.87 2.34 -18.12
C ILE A 182 9.32 2.01 -19.54
N SER A 183 9.57 0.72 -19.81
CA SER A 183 9.63 0.29 -21.22
C SER A 183 8.27 0.63 -21.79
N ALA A 184 8.23 1.64 -22.64
CA ALA A 184 7.01 1.96 -23.39
C ALA A 184 6.58 0.70 -24.14
N PRO A 185 5.28 0.44 -24.25
CA PRO A 185 4.75 -0.73 -24.94
C PRO A 185 5.11 -0.75 -26.42
#